data_5d0ec6acbb63e5099ab2fdb3d27f8f7c
#
_entry.id   5d0ec6acbb63e5099ab2fdb3d27f8f7c
#
_cell.length_a   1.000
_cell.length_b   1.000
_cell.length_c   1.000
_cell.angle_alpha   90.00
_cell.angle_beta   90.00
_cell.angle_gamma   90.00
#
_symmetry.space_group_name_H-M   'P 1'
#
loop_
_entity.id
_entity.type
_entity.pdbx_description
1 polymer ?
#
loop_
_entity_poly.entity_id
_entity_poly.type
_entity_poly.pdbx_seq_one_letter_code
_entity_poly.pdbx_strand_id
1 'polypeptide(L)'
;MESKDLKSTWNLQNGKMILPYVLLFTGIILILSLGSFDAGEHGVENNFFGRLGFYISYGMFFMFGAASFLPGFFMIGLGALRLVKEGLELTNRLLSLPIFLLCFAVTLQITGHVSTIPFASQGGLAGQLLSSGLEFVFGATGKVLIHLIFYFTV
;
A
#
# COMPACT_ATOMS: atom_id res chain seq x y z
N MET A 1 -6.37 28.69 33.65
CA MET A 1 -6.02 27.29 33.35
C MET A 1 -6.96 26.68 32.31
N GLU A 2 -8.17 27.19 32.17
CA GLU A 2 -9.28 26.67 31.31
C GLU A 2 -9.11 26.87 29.78
N SER A 3 -8.42 27.91 29.34
CA SER A 3 -8.31 28.24 27.91
C SER A 3 -7.33 27.33 27.11
N LYS A 4 -6.38 26.67 27.79
CA LYS A 4 -5.44 25.75 27.15
C LYS A 4 -6.09 24.37 26.88
N ASP A 5 -6.98 23.92 27.76
CA ASP A 5 -7.68 22.66 27.61
C ASP A 5 -8.72 22.70 26.48
N LEU A 6 -9.41 23.83 26.31
CA LEU A 6 -10.36 24.03 25.22
C LEU A 6 -9.69 24.03 23.84
N LYS A 7 -8.49 24.62 23.69
CA LYS A 7 -7.74 24.59 22.44
C LYS A 7 -7.20 23.21 22.11
N SER A 8 -6.80 22.43 23.11
CA SER A 8 -6.29 21.06 22.89
C SER A 8 -7.40 20.10 22.49
N THR A 9 -8.59 20.21 23.08
CA THR A 9 -9.76 19.40 22.71
C THR A 9 -10.28 19.76 21.31
N TRP A 10 -10.28 21.04 20.95
CA TRP A 10 -10.68 21.51 19.62
C TRP A 10 -9.77 20.99 18.50
N ASN A 11 -8.45 21.00 18.72
CA ASN A 11 -7.47 20.47 17.76
C ASN A 11 -7.58 18.95 17.58
N LEU A 12 -7.83 18.23 18.65
CA LEU A 12 -7.99 16.76 18.59
C LEU A 12 -9.29 16.35 17.90
N GLN A 13 -10.36 17.10 18.08
CA GLN A 13 -11.66 16.80 17.47
C GLN A 13 -11.67 17.12 15.95
N ASN A 14 -11.07 18.23 15.57
CA ASN A 14 -10.92 18.61 14.16
C ASN A 14 -10.00 17.66 13.40
N GLY A 15 -8.88 17.22 14.00
CA GLY A 15 -7.99 16.24 13.42
C GLY A 15 -8.66 14.88 13.17
N LYS A 16 -9.56 14.46 14.07
CA LYS A 16 -10.34 13.22 13.89
C LYS A 16 -11.33 13.29 12.73
N MET A 17 -11.89 14.47 12.45
CA MET A 17 -12.83 14.66 11.34
C MET A 17 -12.13 14.81 9.98
N ILE A 18 -10.92 15.37 9.93
CA ILE A 18 -10.20 15.62 8.68
C ILE A 18 -9.52 14.34 8.16
N LEU A 19 -9.04 13.47 9.07
CA LEU A 19 -8.26 12.28 8.72
C LEU A 19 -8.94 11.34 7.71
N PRO A 20 -10.24 11.00 7.78
CA PRO A 20 -10.87 10.14 6.79
C PRO A 20 -10.86 10.74 5.39
N TYR A 21 -11.05 12.04 5.26
CA TYR A 21 -10.97 12.71 3.95
C TYR A 21 -9.55 12.71 3.39
N VAL A 22 -8.54 12.95 4.23
CA VAL A 22 -7.13 12.89 3.84
C VAL A 22 -6.80 11.48 3.33
N LEU A 23 -7.23 10.42 4.03
CA LEU A 23 -7.02 9.04 3.59
C LEU A 23 -7.68 8.75 2.25
N LEU A 24 -8.94 9.16 2.07
CA LEU A 24 -9.67 8.99 0.81
C LEU A 24 -8.95 9.69 -0.35
N PHE A 25 -8.62 10.97 -0.19
CA PHE A 25 -7.94 11.75 -1.22
C PHE A 25 -6.57 11.18 -1.56
N THR A 26 -5.77 10.86 -0.55
CA THR A 26 -4.43 10.27 -0.77
C THR A 26 -4.53 8.92 -1.47
N GLY A 27 -5.47 8.07 -1.09
CA GLY A 27 -5.70 6.78 -1.73
C GLY A 27 -6.12 6.91 -3.19
N ILE A 28 -7.04 7.85 -3.51
CA ILE A 28 -7.47 8.12 -4.88
C ILE A 28 -6.31 8.66 -5.72
N ILE A 29 -5.55 9.63 -5.19
CA ILE A 29 -4.37 10.20 -5.86
C ILE A 29 -3.36 9.08 -6.17
N LEU A 30 -3.09 8.20 -5.21
CA LEU A 30 -2.15 7.11 -5.39
C LEU A 30 -2.61 6.14 -6.47
N ILE A 31 -3.89 5.74 -6.48
CA ILE A 31 -4.44 4.82 -7.50
C ILE A 31 -4.41 5.46 -8.88
N LEU A 32 -4.79 6.73 -9.02
CA LEU A 32 -4.75 7.44 -10.29
C LEU A 32 -3.31 7.60 -10.80
N SER A 33 -2.36 7.90 -9.90
CA SER A 33 -0.95 8.01 -10.25
C SER A 33 -0.38 6.68 -10.74
N LEU A 34 -0.68 5.57 -10.03
CA LEU A 34 -0.27 4.23 -10.42
C LEU A 34 -0.95 3.77 -11.73
N GLY A 35 -2.24 4.07 -11.88
CA GLY A 35 -3.02 3.70 -13.07
C GLY A 35 -2.62 4.45 -14.35
N SER A 36 -2.05 5.65 -14.20
CA SER A 36 -1.51 6.44 -15.31
C SER A 36 -0.01 6.27 -15.52
N PHE A 37 0.61 5.33 -14.82
CA PHE A 37 2.04 5.07 -14.95
C PHE A 37 2.35 4.40 -16.30
N ASP A 38 3.21 5.05 -17.06
CA ASP A 38 3.79 4.52 -18.28
C ASP A 38 5.32 4.59 -18.19
N ALA A 39 5.99 3.50 -18.45
CA ALA A 39 7.46 3.41 -18.41
C ALA A 39 8.14 3.90 -19.70
N GLY A 40 7.37 4.34 -20.70
CA GLY A 40 7.87 4.87 -21.95
C GLY A 40 8.50 6.27 -21.85
N GLU A 41 9.03 6.76 -22.97
CA GLU A 41 9.73 8.06 -23.06
C GLU A 41 8.85 9.24 -22.60
N HIS A 42 7.53 9.16 -22.77
CA HIS A 42 6.56 10.18 -22.37
C HIS A 42 5.86 9.89 -21.03
N GLY A 43 6.30 8.88 -20.29
CA GLY A 43 5.65 8.43 -19.06
C GLY A 43 5.51 9.53 -18.00
N VAL A 44 6.47 10.44 -17.92
CA VAL A 44 6.42 11.60 -17.01
C VAL A 44 5.33 12.58 -17.39
N GLU A 45 5.13 12.81 -18.68
CA GLU A 45 4.14 13.76 -19.22
C GLU A 45 2.73 13.17 -19.15
N ASN A 46 2.61 11.86 -19.34
CA ASN A 46 1.34 11.13 -19.35
C ASN A 46 0.79 10.83 -17.96
N ASN A 47 1.62 10.94 -16.90
CA ASN A 47 1.15 10.68 -15.54
C ASN A 47 0.21 11.79 -15.05
N PHE A 48 -0.95 11.44 -14.48
CA PHE A 48 -1.95 12.41 -13.98
C PHE A 48 -1.38 13.46 -13.03
N PHE A 49 -0.36 13.10 -12.26
CA PHE A 49 0.29 14.00 -11.31
C PHE A 49 1.69 14.42 -11.76
N GLY A 50 1.97 14.33 -13.08
CA GLY A 50 3.22 14.74 -13.68
C GLY A 50 4.43 14.03 -13.08
N ARG A 51 5.53 14.76 -12.91
CA ARG A 51 6.80 14.21 -12.40
C ARG A 51 6.68 13.55 -11.04
N LEU A 52 5.94 14.17 -10.11
CA LEU A 52 5.79 13.64 -8.76
C LEU A 52 5.06 12.29 -8.78
N GLY A 53 3.93 12.22 -9.48
CA GLY A 53 3.17 10.98 -9.64
C GLY A 53 3.99 9.89 -10.31
N PHE A 54 4.72 10.23 -11.36
CA PHE A 54 5.58 9.29 -12.06
C PHE A 54 6.63 8.66 -11.13
N TYR A 55 7.39 9.45 -10.37
CA TYR A 55 8.43 8.91 -9.49
C TYR A 55 7.86 8.12 -8.31
N ILE A 56 6.73 8.53 -7.76
CA ILE A 56 6.03 7.75 -6.72
C ILE A 56 5.60 6.41 -7.29
N SER A 57 4.96 6.40 -8.45
CA SER A 57 4.50 5.17 -9.12
C SER A 57 5.66 4.26 -9.50
N TYR A 58 6.74 4.82 -10.05
CA TYR A 58 7.95 4.08 -10.39
C TYR A 58 8.55 3.38 -9.14
N GLY A 59 8.74 4.13 -8.05
CA GLY A 59 9.27 3.58 -6.80
C GLY A 59 8.36 2.49 -6.22
N MET A 60 7.06 2.69 -6.23
CA MET A 60 6.07 1.72 -5.76
C MET A 60 6.09 0.44 -6.61
N PHE A 61 6.06 0.55 -7.94
CA PHE A 61 6.15 -0.62 -8.82
C PHE A 61 7.48 -1.34 -8.72
N PHE A 62 8.58 -0.60 -8.59
CA PHE A 62 9.90 -1.19 -8.39
C PHE A 62 9.97 -2.00 -7.09
N MET A 63 9.43 -1.47 -5.99
CA MET A 63 9.48 -2.11 -4.68
C MET A 63 8.48 -3.27 -4.54
N PHE A 64 7.24 -3.08 -4.97
CA PHE A 64 6.12 -3.98 -4.66
C PHE A 64 5.45 -4.59 -5.90
N GLY A 65 5.86 -4.21 -7.10
CA GLY A 65 5.23 -4.68 -8.33
C GLY A 65 3.74 -4.33 -8.38
N ALA A 66 2.92 -5.28 -8.83
CA ALA A 66 1.47 -5.10 -8.89
C ALA A 66 0.80 -4.94 -7.51
N ALA A 67 1.47 -5.35 -6.41
CA ALA A 67 0.99 -5.09 -5.05
C ALA A 67 0.93 -3.60 -4.69
N SER A 68 1.56 -2.73 -5.47
CA SER A 68 1.57 -1.26 -5.28
C SER A 68 0.20 -0.62 -5.20
N PHE A 69 -0.83 -1.23 -5.79
CA PHE A 69 -2.20 -0.73 -5.72
C PHE A 69 -2.85 -0.92 -4.34
N LEU A 70 -2.38 -1.89 -3.54
CA LEU A 70 -2.98 -2.22 -2.24
C LEU A 70 -3.02 -1.04 -1.26
N PRO A 71 -1.94 -0.26 -1.05
CA PRO A 71 -1.97 0.89 -0.17
C PRO A 71 -3.05 1.90 -0.54
N GLY A 72 -3.25 2.15 -1.84
CA GLY A 72 -4.28 3.06 -2.33
C GLY A 72 -5.70 2.56 -1.99
N PHE A 73 -6.00 1.29 -2.31
CA PHE A 73 -7.29 0.68 -1.97
C PHE A 73 -7.52 0.61 -0.46
N PHE A 74 -6.48 0.30 0.31
CA PHE A 74 -6.57 0.23 1.77
C PHE A 74 -6.85 1.60 2.39
N MET A 75 -6.20 2.67 1.91
CA MET A 75 -6.44 4.04 2.36
C MET A 75 -7.88 4.48 2.06
N ILE A 76 -8.39 4.18 0.85
CA ILE A 76 -9.79 4.47 0.50
C ILE A 76 -10.73 3.69 1.41
N GLY A 77 -10.50 2.39 1.60
CA GLY A 77 -11.33 1.55 2.45
C GLY A 77 -11.37 2.03 3.90
N LEU A 78 -10.22 2.36 4.49
CA LEU A 78 -10.14 2.91 5.84
C LEU A 78 -10.79 4.28 5.97
N GLY A 79 -10.58 5.16 4.99
CA GLY A 79 -11.20 6.47 4.95
C GLY A 79 -12.73 6.35 4.90
N ALA A 80 -13.27 5.50 4.02
CA ALA A 80 -14.69 5.24 3.89
C ALA A 80 -15.29 4.60 5.17
N LEU A 81 -14.63 3.58 5.73
CA LEU A 81 -15.07 2.94 6.96
C LEU A 81 -15.13 3.90 8.13
N ARG A 82 -14.18 4.83 8.24
CA ARG A 82 -14.16 5.82 9.30
C ARG A 82 -15.23 6.88 9.17
N LEU A 83 -15.69 7.18 7.95
CA LEU A 83 -16.83 8.07 7.73
C LEU A 83 -18.14 7.43 8.20
N VAL A 84 -18.24 6.10 8.11
CA VAL A 84 -19.46 5.36 8.48
C VAL A 84 -19.47 4.96 9.96
N LYS A 85 -18.30 4.63 10.52
CA LYS A 85 -18.16 4.17 11.92
C LYS A 85 -17.28 5.12 12.71
N GLU A 86 -17.88 5.87 13.61
CA GLU A 86 -17.16 6.66 14.61
C GLU A 86 -16.44 5.74 15.60
N GLY A 87 -15.17 6.06 15.90
CA GLY A 87 -14.40 5.33 16.94
C GLY A 87 -13.53 4.17 16.44
N LEU A 88 -13.37 3.97 15.14
CA LEU A 88 -12.41 2.97 14.63
C LEU A 88 -10.97 3.32 15.04
N GLU A 89 -10.32 2.39 15.75
CA GLU A 89 -8.89 2.46 16.03
C GLU A 89 -8.09 2.20 14.77
N LEU A 90 -7.64 3.29 14.13
CA LEU A 90 -6.87 3.23 12.88
C LEU A 90 -5.45 2.72 13.09
N THR A 91 -4.88 2.93 14.28
CA THR A 91 -3.47 2.64 14.54
C THR A 91 -3.13 1.18 14.32
N ASN A 92 -3.92 0.26 14.86
CA ASN A 92 -3.67 -1.18 14.71
C ASN A 92 -3.89 -1.65 13.26
N ARG A 93 -4.87 -1.07 12.57
CA ARG A 93 -5.15 -1.41 11.17
C ARG A 93 -4.12 -0.84 10.20
N LEU A 94 -3.58 0.34 10.46
CA LEU A 94 -2.49 0.91 9.68
C LEU A 94 -1.19 0.12 9.83
N LEU A 95 -0.93 -0.45 11.03
CA LEU A 95 0.24 -1.29 11.28
C LEU A 95 0.17 -2.65 10.55
N SER A 96 -1.02 -3.17 10.28
CA SER A 96 -1.18 -4.42 9.52
C SER A 96 -0.94 -4.25 8.01
N LEU A 97 -1.09 -3.03 7.47
CA LEU A 97 -0.95 -2.75 6.04
C LEU A 97 0.42 -3.15 5.47
N PRO A 98 1.58 -2.76 6.05
CA PRO A 98 2.88 -3.15 5.49
C PRO A 98 3.08 -4.66 5.50
N ILE A 99 2.60 -5.36 6.53
CA ILE A 99 2.70 -6.82 6.60
C ILE A 99 1.86 -7.46 5.49
N PHE A 100 0.62 -7.01 5.33
CA PHE A 100 -0.28 -7.49 4.29
C PHE A 100 0.27 -7.20 2.88
N LEU A 101 0.85 -6.01 2.67
CA LEU A 101 1.49 -5.62 1.41
C LEU A 101 2.65 -6.55 1.06
N LEU A 102 3.53 -6.86 2.03
CA LEU A 102 4.64 -7.77 1.84
C LEU A 102 4.17 -9.20 1.55
N CYS A 103 3.20 -9.70 2.30
CA CYS A 103 2.61 -11.02 2.06
C CYS A 103 2.01 -11.11 0.65
N PHE A 104 1.29 -10.08 0.22
CA PHE A 104 0.69 -10.04 -1.12
C PHE A 104 1.75 -9.95 -2.23
N ALA A 105 2.82 -9.17 -2.02
CA ALA A 105 3.94 -9.10 -2.96
C ALA A 105 4.63 -10.46 -3.12
N VAL A 106 4.82 -11.22 -2.02
CA VAL A 106 5.35 -12.59 -2.07
C VAL A 106 4.37 -13.53 -2.78
N THR A 107 3.06 -13.40 -2.55
CA THR A 107 2.04 -14.21 -3.26
C THR A 107 2.15 -14.02 -4.76
N LEU A 108 2.19 -12.77 -5.22
CA LEU A 108 2.34 -12.46 -6.65
C LEU A 108 3.65 -13.03 -7.22
N GLN A 109 4.73 -13.02 -6.45
CA GLN A 109 6.00 -13.58 -6.87
C GLN A 109 5.95 -15.11 -6.99
N ILE A 110 5.24 -15.82 -6.09
CA ILE A 110 5.11 -17.26 -6.10
C ILE A 110 4.17 -17.74 -7.20
N THR A 111 3.07 -17.05 -7.44
CA THR A 111 2.04 -17.45 -8.42
C THR A 111 2.48 -17.30 -9.87
N GLY A 112 3.57 -16.56 -10.12
CA GLY A 112 4.15 -16.47 -11.45
C GLY A 112 3.26 -15.83 -12.53
N HIS A 113 2.22 -15.08 -12.17
CA HIS A 113 1.37 -14.38 -13.12
C HIS A 113 2.16 -13.25 -13.80
N VAL A 114 2.20 -13.28 -15.12
CA VAL A 114 2.93 -12.31 -15.95
C VAL A 114 2.34 -10.92 -15.73
N SER A 115 3.10 -10.03 -15.09
CA SER A 115 2.69 -8.63 -15.06
C SER A 115 2.94 -8.04 -16.44
N THR A 116 1.94 -7.38 -16.98
CA THR A 116 2.06 -6.56 -18.20
C THR A 116 2.86 -5.28 -17.97
N ILE A 117 3.39 -5.08 -16.78
CA ILE A 117 4.15 -3.89 -16.37
C ILE A 117 5.64 -4.14 -16.67
N PRO A 118 6.27 -3.40 -17.57
CA PRO A 118 7.57 -3.73 -18.18
C PRO A 118 8.77 -3.80 -17.24
N PHE A 119 8.67 -3.34 -15.98
CA PHE A 119 9.80 -3.26 -15.03
C PHE A 119 9.59 -3.98 -13.71
N ALA A 120 8.39 -4.47 -13.47
CA ALA A 120 8.10 -5.08 -12.21
C ALA A 120 8.11 -6.60 -12.36
N SER A 121 9.08 -7.26 -11.73
CA SER A 121 8.81 -8.61 -11.26
C SER A 121 7.49 -8.54 -10.50
N GLN A 122 6.66 -9.54 -10.60
CA GLN A 122 5.25 -9.50 -10.18
C GLN A 122 5.03 -9.03 -8.74
N GLY A 123 5.96 -9.36 -7.84
CA GLY A 123 5.99 -8.89 -6.45
C GLY A 123 6.97 -7.74 -6.20
N GLY A 124 7.59 -7.19 -7.24
CA GLY A 124 8.66 -6.21 -7.12
C GLY A 124 9.90 -6.74 -6.40
N LEU A 125 10.81 -5.84 -6.07
CA LEU A 125 12.04 -6.17 -5.35
C LEU A 125 11.75 -6.83 -3.98
N ALA A 126 10.77 -6.32 -3.25
CA ALA A 126 10.40 -6.83 -1.93
C ALA A 126 9.86 -8.27 -2.01
N GLY A 127 8.97 -8.56 -2.96
CA GLY A 127 8.45 -9.91 -3.17
C GLY A 127 9.55 -10.88 -3.59
N GLN A 128 10.46 -10.45 -4.47
CA GLN A 128 11.58 -11.26 -4.92
C GLN A 128 12.56 -11.60 -3.78
N LEU A 129 12.99 -10.59 -3.01
CA LEU A 129 13.91 -10.80 -1.90
C LEU A 129 13.33 -11.71 -0.81
N LEU A 130 12.09 -11.46 -0.41
CA LEU A 130 11.41 -12.27 0.60
C LEU A 130 11.17 -13.70 0.10
N SER A 131 10.69 -13.87 -1.13
CA SER A 131 10.49 -15.20 -1.72
C SER A 131 11.79 -15.99 -1.79
N SER A 132 12.89 -15.37 -2.25
CA SER A 132 14.21 -15.99 -2.32
C SER A 132 14.76 -16.31 -0.93
N GLY A 133 14.58 -15.41 0.04
CA GLY A 133 14.98 -15.64 1.43
C GLY A 133 14.24 -16.81 2.07
N LEU A 134 12.92 -16.88 1.88
CA LEU A 134 12.11 -18.01 2.35
C LEU A 134 12.52 -19.33 1.68
N GLU A 135 12.82 -19.30 0.39
CA GLU A 135 13.29 -20.47 -0.34
C GLU A 135 14.66 -20.95 0.13
N PHE A 136 15.57 -20.02 0.43
CA PHE A 136 16.88 -20.34 0.97
C PHE A 136 16.80 -21.03 2.35
N VAL A 137 15.90 -20.56 3.22
CA VAL A 137 15.77 -21.08 4.60
C VAL A 137 14.94 -22.37 4.66
N PHE A 138 13.84 -22.45 3.92
CA PHE A 138 12.82 -23.49 4.06
C PHE A 138 12.66 -24.37 2.81
N GLY A 139 13.43 -24.10 1.77
CA GLY A 139 13.26 -24.76 0.46
C GLY A 139 11.99 -24.35 -0.27
N ALA A 140 11.81 -24.84 -1.48
CA ALA A 140 10.68 -24.46 -2.34
C ALA A 140 9.31 -24.76 -1.73
N THR A 141 9.15 -25.95 -1.13
CA THR A 141 7.89 -26.38 -0.49
C THR A 141 7.63 -25.63 0.82
N GLY A 142 8.68 -25.48 1.65
CA GLY A 142 8.58 -24.75 2.92
C GLY A 142 8.24 -23.28 2.74
N LYS A 143 8.77 -22.63 1.70
CA LYS A 143 8.42 -21.27 1.31
C LYS A 143 6.91 -21.10 1.13
N VAL A 144 6.26 -21.99 0.40
CA VAL A 144 4.81 -21.92 0.14
C VAL A 144 4.02 -22.14 1.43
N LEU A 145 4.40 -23.13 2.24
CA LEU A 145 3.71 -23.41 3.51
C LEU A 145 3.79 -22.25 4.50
N ILE A 146 4.98 -21.68 4.68
CA ILE A 146 5.16 -20.53 5.58
C ILE A 146 4.41 -19.31 5.07
N HIS A 147 4.42 -19.07 3.77
CA HIS A 147 3.66 -18.00 3.18
C HIS A 147 2.15 -18.15 3.45
N LEU A 148 1.60 -19.35 3.29
CA LEU A 148 0.19 -19.62 3.60
C LEU A 148 -0.11 -19.41 5.10
N ILE A 149 0.75 -19.83 6.01
CA ILE A 149 0.58 -19.59 7.45
C ILE A 149 0.51 -18.09 7.73
N PHE A 150 1.43 -17.30 7.19
CA PHE A 150 1.40 -15.84 7.35
C PHE A 150 0.13 -15.21 6.80
N TYR A 151 -0.35 -15.68 5.67
CA TYR A 151 -1.58 -15.16 5.04
C TYR A 151 -2.84 -15.42 5.88
N PHE A 152 -2.89 -16.55 6.60
CA PHE A 152 -4.04 -16.87 7.46
C PHE A 152 -3.96 -16.26 8.87
N THR A 153 -2.80 -15.75 9.29
CA THR A 153 -2.61 -15.14 10.62
C THR A 153 -2.71 -13.62 10.62
N VAL A 154 -2.72 -12.96 9.46
CA VAL A 154 -2.86 -11.51 9.29
C VAL A 154 -4.29 -11.14 8.95
#